data_fdf94deee9aa7c8b9ab123c426cfd7b7
#
_entry.id   fdf94deee9aa7c8b9ab123c426cfd7b7
#
_cell.length_a   1.000
_cell.length_b   1.000
_cell.length_c   1.000
_cell.angle_alpha   90.00
_cell.angle_beta   90.00
_cell.angle_gamma   90.00
#
_symmetry.space_group_name_H-M   'P 1'
#
loop_
_entity.id
_entity.type
_entity.pdbx_description
1 polymer ?
#
loop_
_entity_poly.entity_id
_entity_poly.type
_entity_poly.pdbx_seq_one_letter_code
_entity_poly.pdbx_strand_id
1 'polypeptide(L)'
;MYHKPVLLTESVDALVSNPDGVYVDVTFGGGGHSREILSRLSEKGRLFSFDQDSDALNNAIEDPRFTLINQNFRFLENSLLMYGVAQVDGVLGDLGVSSHQFDKAERGFSIRSDAPLDMRMNKMQDIDAYKVVNEYDEEALADIFYYYGELREARKLAREIVNKRKSADIKTTEYLKKVFSYVPAHKSNKFFAQVFQAIRIEVNKELDALKEMLVQSSNVLKKDGRLVIISYHSLEDRLVKKFLKNGMFEGEPERDVYGNYQKVFELPYRKAIVPTEEEIEDNSRARSAKMRVGIKL
;
A
#
# COMPACT_ATOMS: atom_id res chain seq x y z
N MET A 1 10.47 -16.11 12.24
CA MET A 1 11.53 -15.12 11.88
C MET A 1 10.83 -14.04 11.07
N TYR A 2 10.80 -12.80 11.53
CA TYR A 2 10.19 -11.71 10.73
C TYR A 2 11.01 -11.51 9.47
N HIS A 3 10.34 -11.39 8.31
CA HIS A 3 11.01 -11.09 7.06
C HIS A 3 11.71 -9.73 7.14
N LYS A 4 12.90 -9.65 6.54
CA LYS A 4 13.61 -8.38 6.37
C LYS A 4 12.73 -7.44 5.52
N PRO A 5 12.49 -6.20 5.94
CA PRO A 5 11.72 -5.25 5.15
C PRO A 5 12.38 -4.99 3.80
N VAL A 6 11.57 -4.71 2.80
CA VAL A 6 12.03 -4.46 1.43
C VAL A 6 12.68 -3.08 1.34
N LEU A 7 13.85 -2.99 0.68
CA LEU A 7 14.60 -1.73 0.49
C LEU A 7 14.84 -1.00 1.82
N LEU A 8 15.11 -1.74 2.91
CA LEU A 8 15.17 -1.21 4.27
C LEU A 8 16.18 -0.08 4.40
N THR A 9 17.42 -0.34 4.00
CA THR A 9 18.52 0.64 4.12
C THR A 9 18.31 1.82 3.20
N GLU A 10 17.97 1.55 1.94
CA GLU A 10 17.75 2.56 0.90
C GLU A 10 16.61 3.51 1.25
N SER A 11 15.53 2.99 1.82
CA SER A 11 14.36 3.80 2.20
C SER A 11 14.66 4.70 3.40
N VAL A 12 15.33 4.17 4.42
CA VAL A 12 15.65 4.94 5.62
C VAL A 12 16.78 5.95 5.36
N ASP A 13 17.79 5.61 4.55
CA ASP A 13 18.84 6.55 4.11
C ASP A 13 18.25 7.70 3.27
N ALA A 14 17.24 7.39 2.43
CA ALA A 14 16.53 8.41 1.68
C ALA A 14 15.62 9.27 2.54
N LEU A 15 15.09 8.75 3.66
CA LEU A 15 14.12 9.40 4.52
C LEU A 15 14.77 10.30 5.56
N VAL A 16 15.70 9.74 6.37
CA VAL A 16 16.22 10.39 7.57
C VAL A 16 17.34 11.36 7.21
N SER A 17 17.02 12.65 7.20
CA SER A 17 17.98 13.73 6.93
C SER A 17 18.36 14.51 8.19
N ASN A 18 17.54 14.45 9.23
CA ASN A 18 17.74 15.14 10.51
C ASN A 18 17.47 14.16 11.66
N PRO A 19 18.50 13.75 12.44
CA PRO A 19 18.29 12.84 13.57
C PRO A 19 17.37 13.40 14.68
N ASP A 20 17.25 14.72 14.81
CA ASP A 20 16.36 15.40 15.78
C ASP A 20 14.93 15.59 15.21
N GLY A 21 14.64 15.10 13.99
CA GLY A 21 13.42 15.34 13.27
C GLY A 21 12.24 14.49 13.75
N VAL A 22 11.06 14.80 13.19
CA VAL A 22 9.81 14.05 13.37
C VAL A 22 9.51 13.27 12.10
N TYR A 23 9.37 11.96 12.23
CA TYR A 23 9.13 11.07 11.10
C TYR A 23 7.83 10.30 11.25
N VAL A 24 7.31 9.85 10.11
CA VAL A 24 6.10 9.02 10.05
C VAL A 24 6.37 7.79 9.20
N ASP A 25 6.01 6.61 9.72
CA ASP A 25 5.89 5.36 8.98
C ASP A 25 4.40 5.02 8.85
N VAL A 26 3.81 5.18 7.66
CA VAL A 26 2.38 4.98 7.48
C VAL A 26 1.99 3.50 7.32
N THR A 27 2.94 2.58 7.39
CA THR A 27 2.77 1.14 7.14
C THR A 27 3.60 0.31 8.13
N PHE A 28 3.27 0.41 9.42
CA PHE A 28 4.06 -0.17 10.50
C PHE A 28 4.29 -1.69 10.36
N GLY A 29 3.24 -2.49 10.14
CA GLY A 29 3.30 -3.93 9.97
C GLY A 29 4.05 -4.66 11.09
N GLY A 30 5.19 -5.25 10.77
CA GLY A 30 6.10 -5.88 11.73
C GLY A 30 7.07 -4.91 12.42
N GLY A 31 7.04 -3.63 12.08
CA GLY A 31 7.88 -2.58 12.68
C GLY A 31 9.34 -2.57 12.20
N GLY A 32 9.63 -3.20 11.07
CA GLY A 32 11.01 -3.28 10.61
C GLY A 32 11.59 -1.94 10.17
N HIS A 33 10.90 -1.21 9.30
CA HIS A 33 11.27 0.14 8.90
C HIS A 33 11.28 1.09 10.11
N SER A 34 10.26 1.02 10.96
CA SER A 34 10.17 1.84 12.17
C SER A 34 11.36 1.66 13.12
N ARG A 35 11.83 0.40 13.32
CA ARG A 35 13.02 0.14 14.14
C ARG A 35 14.28 0.73 13.52
N GLU A 36 14.44 0.60 12.21
CA GLU A 36 15.59 1.19 11.50
C GLU A 36 15.55 2.73 11.55
N ILE A 37 14.38 3.36 11.37
CA ILE A 37 14.24 4.82 11.55
C ILE A 37 14.65 5.23 12.96
N LEU A 38 14.13 4.58 14.00
CA LEU A 38 14.46 4.87 15.41
C LEU A 38 15.96 4.74 15.70
N SER A 39 16.63 3.79 15.05
CA SER A 39 18.09 3.61 15.20
C SER A 39 18.91 4.79 14.68
N ARG A 40 18.33 5.57 13.74
CA ARG A 40 18.97 6.76 13.14
C ARG A 40 18.60 8.05 13.88
N LEU A 41 17.58 8.03 14.75
CA LEU A 41 17.14 9.22 15.48
C LEU A 41 17.94 9.44 16.76
N SER A 42 18.15 10.71 17.11
CA SER A 42 18.66 11.14 18.42
C SER A 42 17.57 10.99 19.49
N GLU A 43 17.92 11.34 20.75
CA GLU A 43 16.97 11.39 21.86
C GLU A 43 15.83 12.41 21.66
N LYS A 44 16.01 13.40 20.79
CA LYS A 44 15.01 14.44 20.47
C LYS A 44 14.12 14.05 19.31
N GLY A 45 14.55 13.11 18.47
CA GLY A 45 13.78 12.66 17.32
C GLY A 45 12.50 11.94 17.77
N ARG A 46 11.46 11.96 16.94
CA ARG A 46 10.19 11.29 17.20
C ARG A 46 9.72 10.51 15.97
N LEU A 47 9.11 9.36 16.22
CA LEU A 47 8.51 8.53 15.18
C LEU A 47 7.06 8.22 15.51
N PHE A 48 6.17 8.53 14.56
CA PHE A 48 4.76 8.11 14.57
C PHE A 48 4.57 7.02 13.52
N SER A 49 3.99 5.89 13.91
CA SER A 49 3.72 4.83 12.94
C SER A 49 2.23 4.51 12.90
N PHE A 50 1.75 4.17 11.71
CA PHE A 50 0.35 3.86 11.46
C PHE A 50 0.19 2.40 11.04
N ASP A 51 -0.84 1.76 11.54
CA ASP A 51 -1.37 0.53 10.97
C ASP A 51 -2.87 0.42 11.26
N GLN A 52 -3.65 0.06 10.24
CA GLN A 52 -5.09 -0.17 10.42
C GLN A 52 -5.41 -1.58 10.92
N ASP A 53 -4.46 -2.52 10.82
CA ASP A 53 -4.61 -3.88 11.34
C ASP A 53 -4.29 -3.91 12.83
N SER A 54 -5.29 -4.28 13.65
CA SER A 54 -5.09 -4.42 15.10
C SER A 54 -4.04 -5.47 15.47
N ASP A 55 -3.76 -6.45 14.59
CA ASP A 55 -2.72 -7.44 14.83
C ASP A 55 -1.32 -6.81 14.90
N ALA A 56 -1.12 -5.65 14.23
CA ALA A 56 0.14 -4.91 14.27
C ALA A 56 0.48 -4.34 15.65
N LEU A 57 -0.53 -4.09 16.51
CA LEU A 57 -0.31 -3.62 17.89
C LEU A 57 0.56 -4.56 18.72
N ASN A 58 0.54 -5.86 18.40
CA ASN A 58 1.38 -6.86 19.09
C ASN A 58 2.90 -6.67 18.81
N ASN A 59 3.25 -5.86 17.82
CA ASN A 59 4.64 -5.57 17.43
C ASN A 59 5.13 -4.21 17.94
N ALA A 60 4.31 -3.49 18.74
CA ALA A 60 4.63 -2.16 19.23
C ALA A 60 6.04 -2.10 19.83
N ILE A 61 6.73 -0.99 19.59
CA ILE A 61 8.11 -0.79 20.03
C ILE A 61 8.11 -0.06 21.36
N GLU A 62 8.83 -0.58 22.35
CA GLU A 62 9.03 0.07 23.64
C GLU A 62 10.18 1.10 23.54
N ASP A 63 9.85 2.31 23.07
CA ASP A 63 10.78 3.43 22.94
C ASP A 63 10.00 4.73 23.21
N PRO A 64 10.48 5.65 24.09
CA PRO A 64 9.77 6.89 24.42
C PRO A 64 9.61 7.84 23.23
N ARG A 65 10.39 7.67 22.17
CA ARG A 65 10.32 8.46 20.94
C ARG A 65 9.28 7.92 19.96
N PHE A 66 8.70 6.73 20.23
CA PHE A 66 7.81 6.00 19.33
C PHE A 66 6.34 6.12 19.76
N THR A 67 5.47 6.32 18.77
CA THR A 67 4.01 6.28 18.97
C THR A 67 3.38 5.47 17.85
N LEU A 68 2.68 4.38 18.20
CA LEU A 68 1.90 3.58 17.26
C LEU A 68 0.44 4.05 17.27
N ILE A 69 -0.08 4.40 16.09
CA ILE A 69 -1.45 4.88 15.88
C ILE A 69 -2.20 3.78 15.12
N ASN A 70 -3.15 3.10 15.79
CA ASN A 70 -3.98 2.09 15.13
C ASN A 70 -5.10 2.76 14.31
N GLN A 71 -4.73 3.26 13.13
CA GLN A 71 -5.61 3.97 12.22
C GLN A 71 -5.15 3.78 10.77
N ASN A 72 -6.08 3.92 9.84
CA ASN A 72 -5.72 3.98 8.42
C ASN A 72 -4.98 5.28 8.11
N PHE A 73 -3.91 5.19 7.35
CA PHE A 73 -3.06 6.32 6.96
C PHE A 73 -3.80 7.40 6.14
N ARG A 74 -4.99 7.12 5.62
CA ARG A 74 -5.88 8.12 5.00
C ARG A 74 -6.27 9.27 5.96
N PHE A 75 -6.05 9.08 7.27
CA PHE A 75 -6.31 10.08 8.31
C PHE A 75 -5.01 10.67 8.89
N LEU A 76 -3.92 10.62 8.13
CA LEU A 76 -2.57 11.03 8.56
C LEU A 76 -2.54 12.40 9.23
N GLU A 77 -3.01 13.44 8.55
CA GLU A 77 -2.95 14.82 9.03
C GLU A 77 -3.75 15.01 10.32
N ASN A 78 -5.00 14.56 10.34
CA ASN A 78 -5.85 14.66 11.53
C ASN A 78 -5.28 13.89 12.72
N SER A 79 -4.73 12.70 12.47
CA SER A 79 -4.13 11.89 13.53
C SER A 79 -2.89 12.56 14.11
N LEU A 80 -2.01 13.13 13.30
CA LEU A 80 -0.83 13.87 13.78
C LEU A 80 -1.22 15.11 14.60
N LEU A 81 -2.25 15.84 14.17
CA LEU A 81 -2.75 16.99 14.91
C LEU A 81 -3.25 16.65 16.32
N MET A 82 -3.84 15.45 16.51
CA MET A 82 -4.25 14.97 17.84
C MET A 82 -3.05 14.77 18.79
N TYR A 83 -1.85 14.54 18.26
CA TYR A 83 -0.61 14.45 19.02
C TYR A 83 0.19 15.79 19.06
N GLY A 84 -0.42 16.89 18.61
CA GLY A 84 0.21 18.20 18.57
C GLY A 84 1.31 18.35 17.52
N VAL A 85 1.28 17.52 16.48
CA VAL A 85 2.28 17.52 15.39
C VAL A 85 1.64 18.11 14.14
N ALA A 86 2.03 19.33 13.78
CA ALA A 86 1.57 20.01 12.57
C ALA A 86 2.46 19.75 11.35
N GLN A 87 3.76 19.51 11.58
CA GLN A 87 4.73 19.30 10.50
C GLN A 87 5.73 18.20 10.84
N VAL A 88 6.20 17.49 9.81
CA VAL A 88 7.14 16.39 9.93
C VAL A 88 8.32 16.53 8.94
N ASP A 89 9.44 15.92 9.27
CA ASP A 89 10.66 15.93 8.46
C ASP A 89 10.65 14.84 7.38
N GLY A 90 9.84 13.77 7.57
CA GLY A 90 9.71 12.73 6.56
C GLY A 90 8.51 11.81 6.77
N VAL A 91 8.02 11.25 5.66
CA VAL A 91 6.95 10.25 5.61
C VAL A 91 7.43 9.07 4.79
N LEU A 92 7.37 7.87 5.36
CA LEU A 92 7.63 6.59 4.70
C LEU A 92 6.34 5.81 4.55
N GLY A 93 6.13 5.19 3.38
CA GLY A 93 5.07 4.22 3.15
C GLY A 93 5.62 3.00 2.39
N ASP A 94 5.54 1.81 3.01
CA ASP A 94 5.76 0.51 2.37
C ASP A 94 4.41 -0.12 2.08
N LEU A 95 3.89 0.10 0.86
CA LEU A 95 2.50 -0.19 0.51
C LEU A 95 2.24 -1.70 0.37
N GLY A 96 0.96 -2.06 0.37
CA GLY A 96 0.50 -3.42 0.16
C GLY A 96 0.18 -4.15 1.46
N VAL A 97 0.28 -5.48 1.43
CA VAL A 97 -0.06 -6.35 2.56
C VAL A 97 1.17 -6.72 3.37
N SER A 98 1.04 -6.74 4.69
CA SER A 98 2.12 -7.20 5.56
C SER A 98 2.38 -8.71 5.38
N SER A 99 3.61 -9.14 5.67
CA SER A 99 3.94 -10.57 5.65
C SER A 99 3.02 -11.38 6.56
N HIS A 100 2.64 -10.82 7.71
CA HIS A 100 1.71 -11.44 8.64
C HIS A 100 0.33 -11.71 8.02
N GLN A 101 -0.22 -10.74 7.26
CA GLN A 101 -1.49 -10.89 6.57
C GLN A 101 -1.43 -11.96 5.49
N PHE A 102 -0.30 -12.08 4.77
CA PHE A 102 -0.09 -13.12 3.77
C PHE A 102 0.08 -14.52 4.38
N ASP A 103 0.77 -14.61 5.50
CA ASP A 103 1.15 -15.89 6.12
C ASP A 103 0.00 -16.48 6.95
N LYS A 104 -0.94 -15.66 7.42
CA LYS A 104 -2.18 -16.11 8.06
C LYS A 104 -3.22 -16.49 7.02
N ALA A 105 -3.34 -17.81 6.76
CA ALA A 105 -4.26 -18.33 5.74
C ALA A 105 -5.70 -17.82 5.93
N GLU A 106 -6.20 -17.78 7.17
CA GLU A 106 -7.55 -17.34 7.52
C GLU A 106 -7.91 -15.90 7.08
N ARG A 107 -6.90 -15.07 6.78
CA ARG A 107 -7.10 -13.70 6.30
C ARG A 107 -7.47 -13.63 4.81
N GLY A 108 -7.35 -14.70 4.05
CA GLY A 108 -7.77 -14.80 2.64
C GLY A 108 -6.94 -14.03 1.62
N PHE A 109 -5.80 -13.47 1.99
CA PHE A 109 -4.93 -12.71 1.05
C PHE A 109 -4.13 -13.61 0.09
N SER A 110 -3.88 -14.86 0.47
CA SER A 110 -3.02 -15.77 -0.29
C SER A 110 -3.79 -16.62 -1.29
N ILE A 111 -3.28 -16.70 -2.53
CA ILE A 111 -3.79 -17.64 -3.55
C ILE A 111 -3.36 -19.09 -3.31
N ARG A 112 -2.49 -19.34 -2.33
CA ARG A 112 -1.86 -20.65 -2.11
C ARG A 112 -2.64 -21.56 -1.16
N SER A 113 -3.45 -20.97 -0.28
CA SER A 113 -4.19 -21.69 0.76
C SER A 113 -5.70 -21.55 0.51
N ASP A 114 -6.48 -22.57 0.86
CA ASP A 114 -7.93 -22.42 0.95
C ASP A 114 -8.28 -21.69 2.26
N ALA A 115 -9.06 -20.62 2.15
CA ALA A 115 -9.40 -19.73 3.25
C ALA A 115 -10.73 -19.02 2.97
N PRO A 116 -11.40 -18.48 4.00
CA PRO A 116 -12.54 -17.57 3.80
C PRO A 116 -12.16 -16.37 2.91
N LEU A 117 -13.11 -15.88 2.13
CA LEU A 117 -12.96 -14.65 1.35
C LEU A 117 -13.12 -13.43 2.27
N ASP A 118 -12.07 -13.09 3.03
CA ASP A 118 -12.05 -11.92 3.91
C ASP A 118 -11.30 -10.75 3.27
N MET A 119 -10.00 -10.81 3.15
CA MET A 119 -9.10 -9.81 2.59
C MET A 119 -9.15 -8.41 3.27
N ARG A 120 -9.79 -8.27 4.43
CA ARG A 120 -9.81 -6.99 5.17
C ARG A 120 -8.48 -6.77 5.89
N MET A 121 -7.87 -5.61 5.71
CA MET A 121 -6.76 -5.17 6.54
C MET A 121 -7.27 -4.74 7.92
N ASN A 122 -8.33 -3.94 7.97
CA ASN A 122 -9.05 -3.62 9.20
C ASN A 122 -10.23 -4.60 9.38
N LYS A 123 -10.14 -5.47 10.38
CA LYS A 123 -11.17 -6.49 10.67
C LYS A 123 -12.53 -5.90 11.09
N MET A 124 -12.56 -4.62 11.49
CA MET A 124 -13.79 -3.95 11.93
C MET A 124 -14.61 -3.34 10.77
N GLN A 125 -14.07 -3.30 9.56
CA GLN A 125 -14.81 -2.78 8.41
C GLN A 125 -15.89 -3.78 7.94
N ASP A 126 -16.98 -3.26 7.37
CA ASP A 126 -18.14 -4.06 6.97
C ASP A 126 -17.92 -4.84 5.67
N ILE A 127 -17.18 -4.27 4.71
CA ILE A 127 -16.95 -4.87 3.39
C ILE A 127 -15.74 -5.79 3.44
N ASP A 128 -15.97 -7.05 3.11
CA ASP A 128 -14.96 -8.08 2.93
C ASP A 128 -15.00 -8.64 1.49
N ALA A 129 -14.09 -9.56 1.17
CA ALA A 129 -14.03 -10.16 -0.16
C ALA A 129 -15.26 -11.03 -0.46
N TYR A 130 -15.90 -11.61 0.57
CA TYR A 130 -17.13 -12.36 0.38
C TYR A 130 -18.25 -11.45 -0.14
N LYS A 131 -18.47 -10.29 0.48
CA LYS A 131 -19.49 -9.32 0.05
C LYS A 131 -19.19 -8.80 -1.35
N VAL A 132 -17.94 -8.44 -1.65
CA VAL A 132 -17.55 -8.00 -3.01
C VAL A 132 -17.93 -9.06 -4.04
N VAL A 133 -17.57 -10.33 -3.82
CA VAL A 133 -17.79 -11.42 -4.78
C VAL A 133 -19.27 -11.82 -4.88
N ASN A 134 -20.00 -11.84 -3.76
CA ASN A 134 -21.36 -12.39 -3.74
C ASN A 134 -22.47 -11.35 -3.85
N GLU A 135 -22.22 -10.08 -3.48
CA GLU A 135 -23.27 -9.06 -3.41
C GLU A 135 -23.16 -7.97 -4.48
N TYR A 136 -21.95 -7.67 -4.99
CA TYR A 136 -21.78 -6.65 -6.02
C TYR A 136 -22.43 -7.09 -7.33
N ASP A 137 -22.97 -6.15 -8.08
CA ASP A 137 -23.54 -6.43 -9.40
C ASP A 137 -22.46 -6.75 -10.46
N GLU A 138 -22.89 -7.19 -11.65
CA GLU A 138 -21.97 -7.60 -12.72
C GLU A 138 -21.10 -6.43 -13.21
N GLU A 139 -21.68 -5.23 -13.28
CA GLU A 139 -20.98 -4.04 -13.76
C GLU A 139 -19.89 -3.61 -12.78
N ALA A 140 -20.21 -3.51 -11.48
CA ALA A 140 -19.25 -3.18 -10.44
C ALA A 140 -18.09 -4.20 -10.36
N LEU A 141 -18.39 -5.50 -10.47
CA LEU A 141 -17.35 -6.53 -10.54
C LEU A 141 -16.48 -6.39 -11.79
N ALA A 142 -17.07 -6.08 -12.94
CA ALA A 142 -16.32 -5.87 -14.17
C ALA A 142 -15.38 -4.67 -14.04
N ASP A 143 -15.84 -3.57 -13.45
CA ASP A 143 -15.03 -2.38 -13.20
C ASP A 143 -13.86 -2.69 -12.27
N ILE A 144 -14.08 -3.41 -11.17
CA ILE A 144 -13.02 -3.84 -10.26
C ILE A 144 -11.94 -4.65 -11.00
N PHE A 145 -12.34 -5.65 -11.77
CA PHE A 145 -11.40 -6.48 -12.52
C PHE A 145 -10.67 -5.71 -13.62
N TYR A 146 -11.33 -4.75 -14.25
CA TYR A 146 -10.73 -3.94 -15.30
C TYR A 146 -9.75 -2.91 -14.72
N TYR A 147 -10.20 -2.09 -13.75
CA TYR A 147 -9.42 -0.99 -13.24
C TYR A 147 -8.37 -1.42 -12.22
N TYR A 148 -8.67 -2.39 -11.35
CA TYR A 148 -7.76 -2.82 -10.26
C TYR A 148 -7.01 -4.11 -10.57
N GLY A 149 -7.58 -4.98 -11.41
CA GLY A 149 -6.92 -6.20 -11.86
C GLY A 149 -6.14 -6.04 -13.16
N GLU A 150 -6.37 -4.96 -13.92
CA GLU A 150 -5.84 -4.79 -15.28
C GLU A 150 -6.15 -6.00 -16.18
N LEU A 151 -7.34 -6.62 -15.98
CA LEU A 151 -7.79 -7.83 -16.68
C LEU A 151 -8.65 -7.46 -17.89
N ARG A 152 -8.19 -7.83 -19.10
CA ARG A 152 -8.87 -7.47 -20.35
C ARG A 152 -10.26 -8.12 -20.48
N GLU A 153 -10.46 -9.32 -19.93
CA GLU A 153 -11.72 -10.08 -20.00
C GLU A 153 -12.66 -9.79 -18.81
N ALA A 154 -12.52 -8.63 -18.14
CA ALA A 154 -13.19 -8.28 -16.90
C ALA A 154 -14.70 -8.54 -16.91
N ARG A 155 -15.42 -8.16 -17.98
CA ARG A 155 -16.87 -8.42 -18.12
C ARG A 155 -17.22 -9.91 -18.14
N LYS A 156 -16.40 -10.73 -18.80
CA LYS A 156 -16.58 -12.19 -18.81
C LYS A 156 -16.40 -12.77 -17.41
N LEU A 157 -15.33 -12.35 -16.72
CA LEU A 157 -15.04 -12.81 -15.36
C LEU A 157 -16.16 -12.44 -14.37
N ALA A 158 -16.64 -11.22 -14.43
CA ALA A 158 -17.77 -10.75 -13.62
C ALA A 158 -19.02 -11.61 -13.86
N ARG A 159 -19.37 -11.85 -15.13
CA ARG A 159 -20.52 -12.69 -15.50
C ARG A 159 -20.39 -14.13 -14.98
N GLU A 160 -19.19 -14.70 -15.03
CA GLU A 160 -18.94 -16.05 -14.51
C GLU A 160 -19.17 -16.14 -13.00
N ILE A 161 -18.69 -15.15 -12.24
CA ILE A 161 -18.96 -15.04 -10.80
C ILE A 161 -20.46 -14.94 -10.54
N VAL A 162 -21.13 -13.98 -11.21
CA VAL A 162 -22.58 -13.75 -11.04
C VAL A 162 -23.40 -15.00 -11.38
N ASN A 163 -23.04 -15.73 -12.41
CA ASN A 163 -23.69 -16.98 -12.76
C ASN A 163 -23.43 -18.09 -11.73
N LYS A 164 -22.19 -18.19 -11.26
CA LYS A 164 -21.80 -19.25 -10.32
C LYS A 164 -22.45 -19.08 -8.95
N ARG A 165 -22.51 -17.86 -8.42
CA ARG A 165 -23.11 -17.57 -7.12
C ARG A 165 -24.64 -17.78 -7.06
N LYS A 166 -25.34 -17.83 -8.22
CA LYS A 166 -26.77 -18.20 -8.28
C LYS A 166 -27.06 -19.60 -7.75
N SER A 167 -26.10 -20.52 -7.85
CA SER A 167 -26.26 -21.90 -7.38
C SER A 167 -25.73 -22.11 -5.96
N ALA A 168 -24.69 -21.42 -5.56
CA ALA A 168 -24.12 -21.44 -4.22
C ALA A 168 -23.17 -20.28 -4.03
N ASP A 169 -23.16 -19.65 -2.85
CA ASP A 169 -22.24 -18.59 -2.49
C ASP A 169 -20.78 -19.03 -2.64
N ILE A 170 -19.96 -18.14 -3.15
CA ILE A 170 -18.51 -18.32 -3.28
C ILE A 170 -17.87 -17.90 -1.95
N LYS A 171 -17.62 -18.87 -1.07
CA LYS A 171 -17.21 -18.62 0.34
C LYS A 171 -15.71 -18.65 0.57
N THR A 172 -14.95 -19.35 -0.29
CA THR A 172 -13.52 -19.56 -0.07
C THR A 172 -12.70 -19.19 -1.28
N THR A 173 -11.42 -18.94 -1.02
CA THR A 173 -10.41 -18.63 -2.05
C THR A 173 -10.30 -19.76 -3.08
N GLU A 174 -10.37 -21.02 -2.64
CA GLU A 174 -10.32 -22.16 -3.54
C GLU A 174 -11.58 -22.26 -4.40
N TYR A 175 -12.75 -21.95 -3.84
CA TYR A 175 -13.98 -21.95 -4.62
C TYR A 175 -13.96 -20.82 -5.67
N LEU A 176 -13.45 -19.62 -5.32
CA LEU A 176 -13.25 -18.54 -6.29
C LEU A 176 -12.32 -18.98 -7.43
N LYS A 177 -11.22 -19.68 -7.12
CA LYS A 177 -10.33 -20.21 -8.16
C LYS A 177 -11.02 -21.25 -9.06
N LYS A 178 -11.89 -22.10 -8.50
CA LYS A 178 -12.65 -23.08 -9.27
C LYS A 178 -13.63 -22.45 -10.26
N VAL A 179 -14.13 -21.23 -10.02
CA VAL A 179 -14.93 -20.47 -11.00
C VAL A 179 -14.18 -20.31 -12.33
N PHE A 180 -12.86 -20.14 -12.25
CA PHE A 180 -11.99 -19.89 -13.39
C PHE A 180 -11.07 -21.11 -13.71
N SER A 181 -11.57 -22.32 -13.49
CA SER A 181 -10.80 -23.57 -13.70
C SER A 181 -10.28 -23.80 -15.12
N TYR A 182 -10.83 -23.05 -16.09
CA TYR A 182 -10.41 -23.09 -17.51
C TYR A 182 -9.09 -22.32 -17.76
N VAL A 183 -8.59 -21.55 -16.80
CA VAL A 183 -7.34 -20.82 -16.94
C VAL A 183 -6.16 -21.80 -16.95
N PRO A 184 -5.31 -21.79 -18.01
CA PRO A 184 -4.22 -22.73 -18.11
C PRO A 184 -3.22 -22.60 -16.95
N ALA A 185 -2.67 -23.73 -16.48
CA ALA A 185 -1.79 -23.78 -15.30
C ALA A 185 -0.60 -22.80 -15.39
N HIS A 186 0.02 -22.66 -16.57
CA HIS A 186 1.15 -21.73 -16.76
C HIS A 186 0.78 -20.24 -16.64
N LYS A 187 -0.51 -19.86 -16.72
CA LYS A 187 -1.01 -18.49 -16.55
C LYS A 187 -1.71 -18.29 -15.20
N SER A 188 -2.03 -19.37 -14.52
CA SER A 188 -2.87 -19.42 -13.32
C SER A 188 -2.36 -18.50 -12.23
N ASN A 189 -1.09 -18.58 -11.85
CA ASN A 189 -0.54 -17.75 -10.76
C ASN A 189 -0.66 -16.25 -11.03
N LYS A 190 -0.30 -15.81 -12.25
CA LYS A 190 -0.40 -14.39 -12.61
C LYS A 190 -1.86 -13.93 -12.65
N PHE A 191 -2.73 -14.74 -13.24
CA PHE A 191 -4.16 -14.44 -13.35
C PHE A 191 -4.80 -14.30 -11.96
N PHE A 192 -4.61 -15.29 -11.08
CA PHE A 192 -5.19 -15.23 -9.74
C PHE A 192 -4.58 -14.13 -8.88
N ALA A 193 -3.30 -13.83 -9.04
CA ALA A 193 -2.70 -12.66 -8.38
C ALA A 193 -3.41 -11.37 -8.77
N GLN A 194 -3.78 -11.19 -10.04
CA GLN A 194 -4.51 -10.02 -10.53
C GLN A 194 -5.98 -10.00 -10.03
N VAL A 195 -6.66 -11.15 -10.01
CA VAL A 195 -8.04 -11.27 -9.48
C VAL A 195 -8.05 -10.93 -7.99
N PHE A 196 -7.15 -11.49 -7.20
CA PHE A 196 -7.06 -11.24 -5.75
C PHE A 196 -6.64 -9.81 -5.46
N GLN A 197 -5.68 -9.25 -6.22
CA GLN A 197 -5.31 -7.84 -6.14
C GLN A 197 -6.53 -6.93 -6.36
N ALA A 198 -7.32 -7.21 -7.39
CA ALA A 198 -8.50 -6.40 -7.70
C ALA A 198 -9.52 -6.38 -6.55
N ILE A 199 -9.85 -7.55 -6.00
CA ILE A 199 -10.78 -7.69 -4.89
C ILE A 199 -10.21 -7.01 -3.63
N ARG A 200 -8.93 -7.22 -3.34
CA ARG A 200 -8.23 -6.65 -2.17
C ARG A 200 -8.22 -5.12 -2.21
N ILE A 201 -7.90 -4.53 -3.37
CA ILE A 201 -7.92 -3.08 -3.55
C ILE A 201 -9.31 -2.51 -3.30
N GLU A 202 -10.36 -3.19 -3.79
CA GLU A 202 -11.74 -2.78 -3.55
C GLU A 202 -12.12 -2.89 -2.08
N VAL A 203 -11.86 -4.04 -1.44
CA VAL A 203 -12.16 -4.27 -0.02
C VAL A 203 -11.55 -3.20 0.86
N ASN A 204 -10.28 -2.85 0.64
CA ASN A 204 -9.53 -1.96 1.51
C ASN A 204 -9.50 -0.49 1.02
N LYS A 205 -10.11 -0.19 -0.13
CA LYS A 205 -10.07 1.13 -0.77
C LYS A 205 -8.63 1.68 -0.88
N GLU A 206 -7.69 0.79 -1.25
CA GLU A 206 -6.25 1.04 -1.17
C GLU A 206 -5.80 2.26 -1.99
N LEU A 207 -6.31 2.40 -3.22
CA LEU A 207 -5.91 3.50 -4.09
C LEU A 207 -6.47 4.86 -3.64
N ASP A 208 -7.68 4.87 -3.07
CA ASP A 208 -8.26 6.11 -2.51
C ASP A 208 -7.52 6.53 -1.25
N ALA A 209 -7.26 5.58 -0.34
CA ALA A 209 -6.45 5.83 0.84
C ALA A 209 -5.05 6.33 0.48
N LEU A 210 -4.42 5.76 -0.56
CA LEU A 210 -3.12 6.20 -1.06
C LEU A 210 -3.18 7.65 -1.57
N LYS A 211 -4.17 8.00 -2.37
CA LYS A 211 -4.34 9.39 -2.85
C LYS A 211 -4.49 10.37 -1.70
N GLU A 212 -5.36 10.06 -0.73
CA GLU A 212 -5.59 10.89 0.45
C GLU A 212 -4.31 11.06 1.28
N MET A 213 -3.58 9.97 1.52
CA MET A 213 -2.31 9.99 2.25
C MET A 213 -1.24 10.82 1.54
N LEU A 214 -1.10 10.69 0.21
CA LEU A 214 -0.12 11.47 -0.56
C LEU A 214 -0.40 12.98 -0.47
N VAL A 215 -1.66 13.39 -0.58
CA VAL A 215 -2.06 14.80 -0.41
C VAL A 215 -1.74 15.29 1.00
N GLN A 216 -2.16 14.56 2.03
CA GLN A 216 -1.91 14.92 3.42
C GLN A 216 -0.41 14.93 3.73
N SER A 217 0.38 14.00 3.16
CA SER A 217 1.83 14.02 3.29
C SER A 217 2.44 15.31 2.73
N SER A 218 1.93 15.81 1.61
CA SER A 218 2.40 17.09 1.07
C SER A 218 2.05 18.29 1.94
N ASN A 219 0.96 18.22 2.73
CA ASN A 219 0.55 19.28 3.65
C ASN A 219 1.41 19.31 4.92
N VAL A 220 1.68 18.12 5.49
CA VAL A 220 2.39 18.02 6.77
C VAL A 220 3.91 18.04 6.63
N LEU A 221 4.47 17.79 5.43
CA LEU A 221 5.90 17.84 5.22
C LEU A 221 6.42 19.29 5.29
N LYS A 222 7.47 19.49 6.10
CA LYS A 222 8.27 20.71 6.08
C LYS A 222 8.92 20.91 4.72
N LYS A 223 9.36 22.13 4.43
CA LYS A 223 10.32 22.35 3.36
C LYS A 223 11.55 21.47 3.56
N ASP A 224 12.06 20.89 2.47
CA ASP A 224 13.15 19.89 2.43
C ASP A 224 12.80 18.55 3.11
N GLY A 225 11.58 18.40 3.63
CA GLY A 225 11.04 17.13 4.14
C GLY A 225 10.90 16.08 3.04
N ARG A 226 10.99 14.81 3.39
CA ARG A 226 11.11 13.71 2.44
C ARG A 226 9.92 12.77 2.46
N LEU A 227 9.38 12.49 1.27
CA LEU A 227 8.34 11.49 1.05
C LEU A 227 8.96 10.29 0.35
N VAL A 228 8.95 9.14 1.01
CA VAL A 228 9.53 7.88 0.50
C VAL A 228 8.42 6.85 0.41
N ILE A 229 8.10 6.37 -0.79
CA ILE A 229 7.03 5.40 -1.01
C ILE A 229 7.57 4.19 -1.76
N ILE A 230 7.34 2.99 -1.19
CA ILE A 230 7.59 1.69 -1.82
C ILE A 230 6.24 1.15 -2.28
N SER A 231 6.13 0.77 -3.54
CA SER A 231 4.92 0.23 -4.18
C SER A 231 5.20 -1.12 -4.83
N TYR A 232 4.19 -2.00 -4.92
CA TYR A 232 4.35 -3.38 -5.40
C TYR A 232 3.59 -3.68 -6.68
N HIS A 233 2.69 -2.80 -7.12
CA HIS A 233 2.00 -2.95 -8.40
C HIS A 233 1.91 -1.64 -9.19
N SER A 234 1.58 -1.80 -10.49
CA SER A 234 1.56 -0.71 -11.46
C SER A 234 0.64 0.45 -11.10
N LEU A 235 -0.49 0.17 -10.45
CA LEU A 235 -1.49 1.19 -10.10
C LEU A 235 -0.95 2.13 -9.02
N GLU A 236 -0.36 1.58 -7.95
CA GLU A 236 0.31 2.38 -6.91
C GLU A 236 1.45 3.21 -7.49
N ASP A 237 2.37 2.56 -8.23
CA ASP A 237 3.54 3.21 -8.80
C ASP A 237 3.16 4.38 -9.73
N ARG A 238 2.08 4.22 -10.53
CA ARG A 238 1.55 5.30 -11.40
C ARG A 238 1.03 6.49 -10.60
N LEU A 239 0.26 6.24 -9.54
CA LEU A 239 -0.27 7.30 -8.67
C LEU A 239 0.86 8.06 -7.99
N VAL A 240 1.79 7.35 -7.35
CA VAL A 240 2.94 7.94 -6.65
C VAL A 240 3.80 8.75 -7.63
N LYS A 241 4.15 8.16 -8.78
CA LYS A 241 4.94 8.83 -9.81
C LYS A 241 4.27 10.12 -10.31
N LYS A 242 2.95 10.05 -10.60
CA LYS A 242 2.21 11.21 -11.12
C LYS A 242 2.10 12.30 -10.07
N PHE A 243 1.79 11.95 -8.82
CA PHE A 243 1.69 12.90 -7.72
C PHE A 243 3.03 13.58 -7.41
N LEU A 244 4.12 12.83 -7.27
CA LEU A 244 5.44 13.40 -7.02
C LEU A 244 5.90 14.32 -8.15
N LYS A 245 5.54 14.00 -9.40
CA LYS A 245 5.91 14.82 -10.55
C LYS A 245 5.07 16.08 -10.67
N ASN A 246 3.75 15.95 -10.54
CA ASN A 246 2.79 17.00 -10.94
C ASN A 246 2.04 17.62 -9.73
N GLY A 247 2.13 17.06 -8.52
CA GLY A 247 1.33 17.47 -7.36
C GLY A 247 -0.15 17.07 -7.43
N MET A 248 -0.55 16.29 -8.46
CA MET A 248 -1.94 15.89 -8.72
C MET A 248 -2.04 14.52 -9.37
N PHE A 249 -3.24 13.89 -9.32
CA PHE A 249 -3.49 12.56 -9.87
C PHE A 249 -4.10 12.58 -11.27
N GLU A 250 -4.78 13.67 -11.64
CA GLU A 250 -5.45 13.83 -12.92
C GLU A 250 -5.05 15.15 -13.59
N GLY A 251 -5.26 15.24 -14.89
CA GLY A 251 -4.90 16.45 -15.65
C GLY A 251 -3.39 16.70 -15.75
N GLU A 252 -3.04 17.90 -16.14
CA GLU A 252 -1.70 18.47 -16.18
C GLU A 252 -1.67 19.76 -15.37
N PRO A 253 -0.54 20.07 -14.70
CA PRO A 253 -0.41 21.32 -13.94
C PRO A 253 -0.50 22.53 -14.88
N GLU A 254 -1.09 23.61 -14.36
CA GLU A 254 -1.10 24.90 -15.06
C GLU A 254 0.34 25.35 -15.32
N ARG A 255 0.60 25.74 -16.56
CA ARG A 255 1.93 26.17 -16.99
C ARG A 255 1.91 27.66 -17.31
N ASP A 256 3.00 28.33 -16.97
CA ASP A 256 3.23 29.70 -17.42
C ASP A 256 3.51 29.77 -18.94
N VAL A 257 3.65 30.97 -19.47
CA VAL A 257 3.92 31.22 -20.92
C VAL A 257 5.25 30.63 -21.40
N TYR A 258 6.14 30.23 -20.47
CA TYR A 258 7.42 29.57 -20.74
C TYR A 258 7.36 28.06 -20.56
N GLY A 259 6.18 27.51 -20.19
CA GLY A 259 5.98 26.08 -19.95
C GLY A 259 6.37 25.60 -18.56
N ASN A 260 6.75 26.49 -17.64
CA ASN A 260 7.05 26.13 -16.26
C ASN A 260 5.77 25.95 -15.44
N TYR A 261 5.82 25.13 -14.39
CA TYR A 261 4.74 24.97 -13.42
C TYR A 261 5.30 24.88 -12.01
N GLN A 262 4.46 25.19 -11.02
CA GLN A 262 4.85 25.08 -9.64
C GLN A 262 4.94 23.61 -9.23
N LYS A 263 6.16 23.16 -8.96
CA LYS A 263 6.41 21.81 -8.45
C LYS A 263 6.18 21.78 -6.95
N VAL A 264 5.61 20.67 -6.49
CA VAL A 264 5.43 20.40 -5.05
C VAL A 264 6.65 19.66 -4.49
N PHE A 265 7.27 18.81 -5.32
CA PHE A 265 8.42 18.01 -4.95
C PHE A 265 9.56 18.14 -5.97
N GLU A 266 10.77 18.13 -5.48
CA GLU A 266 11.96 17.79 -6.23
C GLU A 266 12.14 16.28 -6.24
N LEU A 267 12.56 15.71 -7.39
CA LEU A 267 12.79 14.28 -7.56
C LEU A 267 14.31 14.00 -7.62
N PRO A 268 14.95 13.54 -6.52
CA PRO A 268 16.38 13.28 -6.50
C PRO A 268 16.77 12.12 -7.44
N TYR A 269 15.81 11.23 -7.73
CA TYR A 269 16.01 10.08 -8.62
C TYR A 269 15.06 10.14 -9.81
N ARG A 270 15.59 10.07 -11.05
CA ARG A 270 14.78 10.06 -12.27
C ARG A 270 13.97 8.76 -12.44
N LYS A 271 14.52 7.63 -11.97
CA LYS A 271 13.91 6.30 -12.00
C LYS A 271 13.56 5.86 -10.58
N ALA A 272 12.61 4.93 -10.47
CA ALA A 272 12.39 4.25 -9.21
C ALA A 272 13.63 3.43 -8.82
N ILE A 273 13.94 3.39 -7.53
CA ILE A 273 14.92 2.47 -6.97
C ILE A 273 14.22 1.11 -6.85
N VAL A 274 14.90 0.04 -7.23
CA VAL A 274 14.40 -1.34 -7.20
C VAL A 274 15.34 -2.21 -6.37
N PRO A 275 14.83 -3.28 -5.74
CA PRO A 275 15.64 -4.22 -4.99
C PRO A 275 16.75 -4.83 -5.85
N THR A 276 17.85 -5.19 -5.20
CA THR A 276 18.95 -5.94 -5.84
C THR A 276 18.53 -7.38 -6.12
N GLU A 277 19.26 -8.07 -7.01
CA GLU A 277 19.02 -9.50 -7.28
C GLU A 277 19.19 -10.34 -6.00
N GLU A 278 20.19 -10.01 -5.17
CA GLU A 278 20.43 -10.67 -3.89
C GLU A 278 19.23 -10.51 -2.92
N GLU A 279 18.67 -9.30 -2.81
CA GLU A 279 17.47 -9.08 -2.00
C GLU A 279 16.25 -9.86 -2.54
N ILE A 280 16.11 -9.98 -3.86
CA ILE A 280 15.02 -10.75 -4.48
C ILE A 280 15.19 -12.26 -4.25
N GLU A 281 16.43 -12.76 -4.20
CA GLU A 281 16.71 -14.16 -3.88
C GLU A 281 16.37 -14.47 -2.42
N ASP A 282 16.75 -13.58 -1.49
CA ASP A 282 16.42 -13.70 -0.07
C ASP A 282 14.92 -13.49 0.22
N ASN A 283 14.29 -12.53 -0.49
CA ASN A 283 12.89 -12.20 -0.33
C ASN A 283 12.20 -12.04 -1.69
N SER A 284 11.61 -13.12 -2.20
CA SER A 284 10.91 -13.11 -3.50
C SER A 284 9.74 -12.12 -3.58
N ARG A 285 9.21 -11.64 -2.44
CA ARG A 285 8.15 -10.62 -2.38
C ARG A 285 8.66 -9.24 -2.80
N ALA A 286 9.97 -8.99 -2.68
CA ALA A 286 10.61 -7.74 -3.11
C ALA A 286 10.62 -7.54 -4.63
N ARG A 287 10.46 -8.62 -5.42
CA ARG A 287 10.62 -8.60 -6.90
C ARG A 287 9.89 -7.47 -7.62
N SER A 288 8.70 -7.10 -7.16
CA SER A 288 7.88 -6.08 -7.80
C SER A 288 8.03 -4.70 -7.18
N ALA A 289 8.82 -4.58 -6.12
CA ALA A 289 8.96 -3.35 -5.35
C ALA A 289 9.61 -2.23 -6.17
N LYS A 290 9.09 -1.03 -6.00
CA LYS A 290 9.60 0.20 -6.61
C LYS A 290 9.54 1.32 -5.58
N MET A 291 10.68 1.83 -5.17
CA MET A 291 10.75 2.97 -4.28
C MET A 291 10.87 4.27 -5.06
N ARG A 292 10.09 5.28 -4.65
CA ARG A 292 10.17 6.65 -5.14
C ARG A 292 10.37 7.62 -4.00
N VAL A 293 11.15 8.65 -4.26
CA VAL A 293 11.49 9.70 -3.29
C VAL A 293 11.12 11.06 -3.86
N GLY A 294 10.47 11.89 -3.04
CA GLY A 294 10.22 13.31 -3.30
C GLY A 294 10.73 14.16 -2.13
N ILE A 295 11.39 15.27 -2.45
CA ILE A 295 11.81 16.28 -1.48
C ILE A 295 10.85 17.47 -1.60
N LYS A 296 10.23 17.88 -0.51
CA LYS A 296 9.25 18.98 -0.47
C LYS A 296 9.93 20.31 -0.77
N LEU A 297 9.40 21.08 -1.73
CA LEU A 297 9.92 22.40 -2.12
C LEU A 297 9.33 23.55 -1.29
#